data_d191fa16df153447c02edbc0ba612d40
#
_entry.id   d191fa16df153447c02edbc0ba612d40
#
_cell.length_a   1.000
_cell.length_b   1.000
_cell.length_c   1.000
_cell.angle_alpha   90.00
_cell.angle_beta   90.00
_cell.angle_gamma   90.00
#
_symmetry.space_group_name_H-M   'P 1'
#
loop_
_entity.id
_entity.type
_entity.pdbx_description
1 polymer ?
#
loop_
_entity_poly.entity_id
_entity_poly.type
_entity_poly.pdbx_seq_one_letter_code
_entity_poly.pdbx_strand_id
1 'polypeptide(L)'
;VQSLDPQIATDGTSFEVIADYTDGLMQMDADGAAVPALAETYDISEDGKTYTFHLRDAKWSNGDAVTAADFVFGWQRAVDPANASEYSYMLSDIGQVVNAAEIIAGEKPVTDLGVTAVDDKTLEVQLNVPVSYFLSLMYFPTFYPVNEAFFNTCKDTFGTSPDTVLSNGAFIMTDYQPAATAFELTKNPDYYDAANIALDGL
;
A
#
# COMPACT_ATOMS: atom_id res chain seq x y z
N VAL A 1 4.59 -0.15 -18.02
CA VAL A 1 4.49 -0.85 -16.72
C VAL A 1 5.64 -1.83 -16.61
N GLN A 2 6.49 -1.67 -15.60
CA GLN A 2 7.65 -2.54 -15.36
C GLN A 2 7.36 -3.58 -14.28
N SER A 3 6.54 -3.22 -13.30
CA SER A 3 6.15 -4.09 -12.19
C SER A 3 4.76 -3.72 -11.69
N LEU A 4 4.02 -4.70 -11.22
CA LEU A 4 2.77 -4.53 -10.45
C LEU A 4 3.01 -4.67 -8.94
N ASP A 5 4.24 -4.87 -8.48
CA ASP A 5 4.59 -4.91 -7.05
C ASP A 5 4.74 -3.48 -6.52
N PRO A 6 3.87 -3.03 -5.59
CA PRO A 6 3.87 -1.65 -5.11
C PRO A 6 5.17 -1.25 -4.37
N GLN A 7 5.89 -2.21 -3.76
CA GLN A 7 7.13 -1.92 -3.05
C GLN A 7 8.36 -1.95 -3.95
N ILE A 8 8.28 -2.50 -5.16
CA ILE A 8 9.41 -2.67 -6.09
C ILE A 8 9.28 -1.77 -7.33
N ALA A 9 8.07 -1.36 -7.71
CA ALA A 9 7.84 -0.48 -8.84
C ALA A 9 8.62 0.83 -8.69
N THR A 10 9.20 1.34 -9.81
CA THR A 10 10.03 2.55 -9.83
C THR A 10 9.62 3.56 -10.89
N ASP A 11 8.69 3.21 -11.76
CA ASP A 11 8.25 4.09 -12.86
C ASP A 11 6.80 4.60 -12.65
N GLY A 12 6.54 5.83 -13.11
CA GLY A 12 5.26 6.50 -12.93
C GLY A 12 4.08 5.72 -13.50
N THR A 13 4.25 5.06 -14.67
CA THR A 13 3.18 4.27 -15.29
C THR A 13 2.81 3.05 -14.43
N SER A 14 3.80 2.38 -13.83
CA SER A 14 3.53 1.29 -12.88
C SER A 14 2.76 1.79 -11.67
N PHE A 15 3.13 2.96 -11.12
CA PHE A 15 2.43 3.55 -9.97
C PHE A 15 0.98 3.92 -10.30
N GLU A 16 0.72 4.49 -11.49
CA GLU A 16 -0.65 4.79 -11.93
C GLU A 16 -1.50 3.52 -12.01
N VAL A 17 -0.99 2.48 -12.67
CA VAL A 17 -1.70 1.20 -12.80
C VAL A 17 -1.91 0.51 -11.45
N ILE A 18 -0.92 0.55 -10.54
CA ILE A 18 -1.06 -0.01 -9.20
C ILE A 18 -2.17 0.72 -8.43
N ALA A 19 -2.27 2.06 -8.56
CA ALA A 19 -3.30 2.85 -7.90
C ALA A 19 -4.71 2.59 -8.43
N ASP A 20 -4.88 2.03 -9.63
CA ASP A 20 -6.18 1.66 -10.17
C ASP A 20 -6.75 0.39 -9.52
N TYR A 21 -5.88 -0.56 -9.12
CA TYR A 21 -6.32 -1.84 -8.56
C TYR A 21 -6.02 -2.02 -7.06
N THR A 22 -5.27 -1.11 -6.45
CA THR A 22 -4.94 -1.15 -5.01
C THR A 22 -5.12 0.21 -4.37
N ASP A 23 -5.89 0.27 -3.28
CA ASP A 23 -6.01 1.46 -2.44
C ASP A 23 -5.00 1.43 -1.29
N GLY A 24 -4.55 2.64 -0.90
CA GLY A 24 -3.80 2.88 0.32
C GLY A 24 -4.69 3.27 1.51
N LEU A 25 -4.08 3.76 2.60
CA LEU A 25 -4.81 4.32 3.74
C LEU A 25 -5.60 5.56 3.35
N MET A 26 -5.01 6.40 2.51
CA MET A 26 -5.61 7.62 1.96
C MET A 26 -5.65 7.53 0.44
N GLN A 27 -6.44 8.39 -0.19
CA GLN A 27 -6.45 8.64 -1.63
C GLN A 27 -6.33 10.15 -1.89
N MET A 28 -5.98 10.52 -3.11
CA MET A 28 -5.93 11.92 -3.52
C MET A 28 -7.26 12.30 -4.18
N ASP A 29 -7.88 13.37 -3.72
CA ASP A 29 -9.09 13.91 -4.37
C ASP A 29 -8.76 14.75 -5.62
N ALA A 30 -9.80 15.27 -6.27
CA ALA A 30 -9.65 16.11 -7.47
C ALA A 30 -8.89 17.42 -7.23
N ASP A 31 -8.83 17.90 -6.00
CA ASP A 31 -8.13 19.12 -5.59
C ASP A 31 -6.69 18.84 -5.13
N GLY A 32 -6.27 17.58 -5.14
CA GLY A 32 -4.94 17.13 -4.71
C GLY A 32 -4.79 16.93 -3.21
N ALA A 33 -5.89 16.96 -2.45
CA ALA A 33 -5.86 16.74 -1.01
C ALA A 33 -5.91 15.23 -0.67
N ALA A 34 -5.25 14.85 0.42
CA ALA A 34 -5.35 13.50 0.97
C ALA A 34 -6.70 13.35 1.70
N VAL A 35 -7.52 12.40 1.24
CA VAL A 35 -8.80 12.06 1.83
C VAL A 35 -8.85 10.58 2.22
N PRO A 36 -9.71 10.18 3.21
CA PRO A 36 -9.82 8.81 3.65
C PRO A 36 -10.13 7.81 2.53
N ALA A 37 -9.38 6.71 2.48
CA ALA A 37 -9.61 5.55 1.61
C ALA A 37 -9.82 4.30 2.45
N LEU A 38 -8.87 3.35 2.53
CA LEU A 38 -8.98 2.19 3.42
C LEU A 38 -9.02 2.59 4.90
N ALA A 39 -8.34 3.68 5.30
CA ALA A 39 -8.58 4.29 6.59
C ALA A 39 -9.89 5.10 6.53
N GLU A 40 -10.91 4.69 7.27
CA GLU A 40 -12.17 5.44 7.38
C GLU A 40 -11.97 6.70 8.22
N THR A 41 -11.20 6.57 9.31
CA THR A 41 -10.81 7.68 10.20
C THR A 41 -9.37 7.49 10.66
N TYR A 42 -8.80 8.54 11.25
CA TYR A 42 -7.49 8.48 11.89
C TYR A 42 -7.39 9.47 13.05
N ASP A 43 -6.51 9.17 13.99
CA ASP A 43 -6.13 10.04 15.10
C ASP A 43 -4.66 10.39 15.00
N ILE A 44 -4.29 11.60 15.46
CA ILE A 44 -2.91 12.07 15.54
C ILE A 44 -2.63 12.48 16.97
N SER A 45 -1.53 11.99 17.57
CA SER A 45 -1.11 12.37 18.91
C SER A 45 -0.79 13.87 19.01
N GLU A 46 -0.84 14.44 20.21
CA GLU A 46 -0.59 15.86 20.45
C GLU A 46 0.81 16.32 19.98
N ASP A 47 1.80 15.43 20.03
CA ASP A 47 3.16 15.69 19.56
C ASP A 47 3.33 15.47 18.05
N GLY A 48 2.28 15.03 17.35
CA GLY A 48 2.28 14.79 15.91
C GLY A 48 3.11 13.60 15.45
N LYS A 49 3.49 12.68 16.34
CA LYS A 49 4.41 11.57 16.03
C LYS A 49 3.75 10.20 15.97
N THR A 50 2.53 10.05 16.47
CA THR A 50 1.79 8.80 16.39
C THR A 50 0.52 9.01 15.59
N TYR A 51 0.33 8.20 14.58
CA TYR A 51 -0.88 8.11 13.77
C TYR A 51 -1.57 6.79 14.05
N THR A 52 -2.86 6.85 14.36
CA THR A 52 -3.69 5.65 14.53
C THR A 52 -4.75 5.66 13.46
N PHE A 53 -4.67 4.74 12.51
CA PHE A 53 -5.63 4.60 11.41
C PHE A 53 -6.67 3.53 11.76
N HIS A 54 -7.96 3.83 11.54
CA HIS A 54 -9.08 2.93 11.72
C HIS A 54 -9.58 2.49 10.35
N LEU A 55 -9.39 1.21 10.01
CA LEU A 55 -9.70 0.67 8.70
C LEU A 55 -11.19 0.38 8.55
N ARG A 56 -11.75 0.71 7.39
CA ARG A 56 -13.09 0.28 6.98
C ARG A 56 -13.12 -1.22 6.64
N ASP A 57 -14.31 -1.75 6.51
CA ASP A 57 -14.50 -3.07 5.94
C ASP A 57 -14.19 -3.02 4.44
N ALA A 58 -13.19 -3.78 4.03
CA ALA A 58 -12.77 -3.93 2.64
C ALA A 58 -12.25 -5.35 2.41
N LYS A 59 -12.25 -5.78 1.15
CA LYS A 59 -11.82 -7.12 0.76
C LYS A 59 -10.79 -7.08 -0.35
N TRP A 60 -9.92 -8.04 -0.32
CA TRP A 60 -9.12 -8.44 -1.46
C TRP A 60 -9.97 -9.17 -2.50
N SER A 61 -9.55 -9.17 -3.76
CA SER A 61 -10.25 -9.82 -4.88
C SER A 61 -10.37 -11.35 -4.76
N ASN A 62 -9.64 -11.98 -3.83
CA ASN A 62 -9.81 -13.39 -3.47
C ASN A 62 -10.85 -13.62 -2.35
N GLY A 63 -11.46 -12.56 -1.82
CA GLY A 63 -12.46 -12.58 -0.76
C GLY A 63 -11.92 -12.42 0.66
N ASP A 64 -10.60 -12.44 0.86
CA ASP A 64 -9.98 -12.20 2.16
C ASP A 64 -10.26 -10.77 2.63
N ALA A 65 -10.37 -10.55 3.95
CA ALA A 65 -10.47 -9.21 4.51
C ALA A 65 -9.15 -8.45 4.34
N VAL A 66 -9.23 -7.14 4.04
CA VAL A 66 -8.08 -6.23 4.18
C VAL A 66 -7.92 -5.89 5.66
N THR A 67 -6.70 -6.07 6.17
CA THR A 67 -6.38 -5.89 7.59
C THR A 67 -5.19 -4.96 7.79
N ALA A 68 -5.02 -4.49 9.04
CA ALA A 68 -3.84 -3.71 9.43
C ALA A 68 -2.53 -4.50 9.25
N ALA A 69 -2.56 -5.84 9.38
CA ALA A 69 -1.40 -6.69 9.15
C ALA A 69 -0.90 -6.64 7.70
N ASP A 70 -1.79 -6.45 6.72
CA ASP A 70 -1.40 -6.31 5.31
C ASP A 70 -0.55 -5.04 5.07
N PHE A 71 -0.85 -3.96 5.79
CA PHE A 71 -0.03 -2.74 5.77
C PHE A 71 1.31 -2.95 6.45
N VAL A 72 1.33 -3.58 7.62
CA VAL A 72 2.58 -3.91 8.33
C VAL A 72 3.49 -4.72 7.43
N PHE A 73 2.96 -5.78 6.79
CA PHE A 73 3.71 -6.62 5.87
C PHE A 73 4.23 -5.84 4.66
N GLY A 74 3.39 -5.05 3.98
CA GLY A 74 3.79 -4.24 2.84
C GLY A 74 4.91 -3.25 3.19
N TRP A 75 4.80 -2.55 4.32
CA TRP A 75 5.81 -1.58 4.74
C TRP A 75 7.12 -2.23 5.18
N GLN A 76 7.05 -3.39 5.85
CA GLN A 76 8.24 -4.18 6.17
C GLN A 76 8.97 -4.64 4.91
N ARG A 77 8.23 -5.04 3.85
CA ARG A 77 8.82 -5.36 2.54
C ARG A 77 9.52 -4.16 1.90
N ALA A 78 8.95 -2.96 2.03
CA ALA A 78 9.53 -1.74 1.46
C ALA A 78 10.89 -1.37 2.09
N VAL A 79 11.09 -1.66 3.38
CA VAL A 79 12.33 -1.33 4.11
C VAL A 79 13.31 -2.51 4.21
N ASP A 80 12.89 -3.72 3.83
CA ASP A 80 13.75 -4.91 3.88
C ASP A 80 14.89 -4.79 2.85
N PRO A 81 16.17 -4.75 3.28
CA PRO A 81 17.30 -4.69 2.36
C PRO A 81 17.34 -5.83 1.34
N ALA A 82 16.75 -7.00 1.67
CA ALA A 82 16.70 -8.15 0.77
C ALA A 82 15.81 -7.88 -0.46
N ASN A 83 14.82 -6.99 -0.36
CA ASN A 83 13.95 -6.61 -1.47
C ASN A 83 14.55 -5.49 -2.35
N ALA A 84 15.58 -4.79 -1.88
CA ALA A 84 16.25 -3.71 -2.59
C ALA A 84 15.29 -2.65 -3.18
N SER A 85 14.23 -2.30 -2.44
CA SER A 85 13.27 -1.27 -2.87
C SER A 85 13.96 0.07 -3.05
N GLU A 86 13.91 0.63 -4.27
CA GLU A 86 14.50 1.94 -4.55
C GLU A 86 13.75 3.08 -3.84
N TYR A 87 12.47 2.85 -3.46
CA TYR A 87 11.64 3.82 -2.75
C TYR A 87 11.58 3.60 -1.23
N SER A 88 12.46 2.75 -0.67
CA SER A 88 12.56 2.53 0.78
C SER A 88 12.78 3.83 1.57
N TYR A 89 13.49 4.81 1.00
CA TYR A 89 13.72 6.13 1.60
C TYR A 89 12.41 6.92 1.85
N MET A 90 11.32 6.56 1.19
CA MET A 90 10.01 7.16 1.45
C MET A 90 9.54 6.90 2.88
N LEU A 91 9.92 5.76 3.49
CA LEU A 91 9.61 5.46 4.88
C LEU A 91 10.63 6.09 5.84
N SER A 92 11.94 6.07 5.50
CA SER A 92 13.00 6.58 6.38
C SER A 92 13.15 8.10 6.32
N ASP A 93 13.48 8.65 5.15
CA ASP A 93 13.89 10.05 5.02
C ASP A 93 12.69 10.97 4.89
N ILE A 94 11.64 10.55 4.17
CA ILE A 94 10.48 11.36 3.88
C ILE A 94 9.39 11.16 4.95
N GLY A 95 9.03 9.92 5.25
CA GLY A 95 7.97 9.55 6.19
C GLY A 95 8.43 9.54 7.64
N GLN A 96 9.74 9.47 7.89
CA GLN A 96 10.32 9.49 9.25
C GLN A 96 9.79 8.36 10.15
N VAL A 97 9.43 7.21 9.56
CA VAL A 97 8.93 6.06 10.32
C VAL A 97 10.05 5.53 11.23
N VAL A 98 9.73 5.32 12.50
CA VAL A 98 10.69 4.84 13.51
C VAL A 98 11.38 3.56 13.04
N ASN A 99 12.69 3.50 13.20
CA ASN A 99 13.60 2.41 12.83
C ASN A 99 13.73 2.13 11.32
N ALA A 100 13.02 2.84 10.43
CA ALA A 100 13.10 2.56 8.99
C ALA A 100 14.53 2.71 8.45
N ALA A 101 15.28 3.73 8.84
CA ALA A 101 16.66 3.96 8.40
C ALA A 101 17.62 2.85 8.87
N GLU A 102 17.51 2.44 10.12
CA GLU A 102 18.35 1.37 10.72
C GLU A 102 18.05 0.00 10.08
N ILE A 103 16.77 -0.25 9.72
CA ILE A 103 16.39 -1.49 9.04
C ILE A 103 16.96 -1.50 7.61
N ILE A 104 16.81 -0.40 6.85
CA ILE A 104 17.38 -0.27 5.49
C ILE A 104 18.91 -0.44 5.53
N ALA A 105 19.57 0.05 6.58
CA ALA A 105 21.00 -0.14 6.78
C ALA A 105 21.40 -1.58 7.21
N GLY A 106 20.43 -2.45 7.49
CA GLY A 106 20.65 -3.81 7.97
C GLY A 106 21.06 -3.89 9.45
N GLU A 107 20.84 -2.83 10.21
CA GLU A 107 21.20 -2.74 11.64
C GLU A 107 20.10 -3.27 12.57
N LYS A 108 18.86 -3.34 12.08
CA LYS A 108 17.69 -3.84 12.82
C LYS A 108 16.88 -4.80 11.98
N PRO A 109 16.14 -5.73 12.59
CA PRO A 109 15.20 -6.59 11.87
C PRO A 109 13.97 -5.79 11.41
N VAL A 110 13.33 -6.22 10.32
CA VAL A 110 12.13 -5.58 9.75
C VAL A 110 10.96 -5.49 10.74
N THR A 111 10.90 -6.40 11.71
CA THR A 111 9.89 -6.45 12.77
C THR A 111 9.96 -5.28 13.75
N ASP A 112 11.07 -4.54 13.77
CA ASP A 112 11.26 -3.38 14.65
C ASP A 112 10.74 -2.07 13.99
N LEU A 113 10.23 -2.13 12.76
CA LEU A 113 9.65 -0.97 12.09
C LEU A 113 8.51 -0.37 12.93
N GLY A 114 8.49 0.96 13.05
CA GLY A 114 7.50 1.70 13.83
C GLY A 114 6.09 1.67 13.22
N VAL A 115 5.62 0.51 12.82
CA VAL A 115 4.26 0.24 12.35
C VAL A 115 3.73 -1.02 13.02
N THR A 116 2.52 -0.98 13.56
CA THR A 116 1.93 -2.07 14.34
C THR A 116 0.46 -2.25 14.00
N ALA A 117 0.05 -3.48 13.70
CA ALA A 117 -1.36 -3.87 13.72
C ALA A 117 -1.79 -4.10 15.17
N VAL A 118 -2.52 -3.15 15.76
CA VAL A 118 -3.05 -3.26 17.13
C VAL A 118 -4.12 -4.33 17.18
N ASP A 119 -4.94 -4.38 16.14
CA ASP A 119 -5.91 -5.41 15.81
C ASP A 119 -6.12 -5.42 14.27
N ASP A 120 -7.07 -6.21 13.77
CA ASP A 120 -7.31 -6.33 12.32
C ASP A 120 -7.70 -5.01 11.65
N LYS A 121 -8.24 -4.05 12.40
CA LYS A 121 -8.78 -2.78 11.87
C LYS A 121 -8.06 -1.53 12.39
N THR A 122 -7.06 -1.70 13.23
CA THR A 122 -6.33 -0.59 13.84
C THR A 122 -4.84 -0.70 13.54
N LEU A 123 -4.33 0.26 12.77
CA LEU A 123 -2.92 0.41 12.42
C LEU A 123 -2.33 1.60 13.16
N GLU A 124 -1.31 1.38 13.97
CA GLU A 124 -0.54 2.44 14.62
C GLU A 124 0.80 2.63 13.92
N VAL A 125 1.15 3.89 13.65
CA VAL A 125 2.43 4.29 13.04
C VAL A 125 3.13 5.30 13.93
N GLN A 126 4.41 5.08 14.20
CA GLN A 126 5.26 5.95 15.00
C GLN A 126 6.33 6.62 14.14
N LEU A 127 6.48 7.94 14.29
CA LEU A 127 7.44 8.76 13.58
C LEU A 127 8.53 9.29 14.52
N ASN A 128 9.75 9.44 14.00
CA ASN A 128 10.87 10.05 14.73
C ASN A 128 10.61 11.54 15.02
N VAL A 129 10.00 12.24 14.08
CA VAL A 129 9.63 13.66 14.15
C VAL A 129 8.25 13.88 13.57
N PRO A 130 7.53 14.96 13.94
CA PRO A 130 6.25 15.29 13.31
C PRO A 130 6.43 15.58 11.81
N VAL A 131 5.59 15.00 10.97
CA VAL A 131 5.60 15.16 9.50
C VAL A 131 4.24 15.69 9.06
N SER A 132 4.14 16.98 8.74
CA SER A 132 2.85 17.64 8.43
C SER A 132 2.17 17.11 7.16
N TYR A 133 2.93 16.53 6.25
CA TYR A 133 2.46 15.94 4.99
C TYR A 133 2.34 14.41 5.04
N PHE A 134 2.44 13.79 6.22
CA PHE A 134 2.46 12.32 6.35
C PHE A 134 1.23 11.66 5.72
N LEU A 135 0.04 12.23 5.87
CA LEU A 135 -1.19 11.70 5.26
C LEU A 135 -1.12 11.68 3.73
N SER A 136 -0.42 12.65 3.11
CA SER A 136 -0.24 12.68 1.66
C SER A 136 0.72 11.60 1.14
N LEU A 137 1.53 10.99 2.00
CA LEU A 137 2.35 9.84 1.62
C LEU A 137 1.52 8.56 1.51
N MET A 138 0.39 8.49 2.20
CA MET A 138 -0.43 7.28 2.34
C MET A 138 -1.18 6.87 1.07
N TYR A 139 -1.22 7.72 0.04
CA TYR A 139 -1.70 7.36 -1.30
C TYR A 139 -0.57 7.05 -2.29
N PHE A 140 0.69 7.00 -1.85
CA PHE A 140 1.81 6.59 -2.69
C PHE A 140 2.00 5.07 -2.62
N PRO A 141 2.17 4.37 -3.76
CA PRO A 141 2.14 2.90 -3.82
C PRO A 141 3.08 2.17 -2.86
N THR A 142 4.26 2.71 -2.55
CA THR A 142 5.19 2.10 -1.59
C THR A 142 4.57 1.85 -0.21
N PHE A 143 3.54 2.64 0.17
CA PHE A 143 2.80 2.50 1.43
C PHE A 143 1.54 1.62 1.30
N TYR A 144 1.30 0.99 0.16
CA TYR A 144 0.11 0.15 -0.05
C TYR A 144 0.23 -1.19 0.67
N PRO A 145 -0.92 -1.79 1.04
CA PRO A 145 -0.95 -3.08 1.73
C PRO A 145 -0.62 -4.22 0.77
N VAL A 146 -0.14 -5.33 1.33
CA VAL A 146 0.06 -6.60 0.61
C VAL A 146 -0.46 -7.73 1.48
N ASN A 147 -1.32 -8.59 0.93
CA ASN A 147 -1.78 -9.79 1.61
C ASN A 147 -0.63 -10.79 1.72
N GLU A 148 -0.12 -11.01 2.94
CA GLU A 148 1.04 -11.87 3.18
C GLU A 148 0.78 -13.32 2.80
N ALA A 149 -0.42 -13.85 3.10
CA ALA A 149 -0.76 -15.24 2.79
C ALA A 149 -0.71 -15.48 1.28
N PHE A 150 -1.30 -14.57 0.49
CA PHE A 150 -1.26 -14.64 -0.97
C PHE A 150 0.17 -14.45 -1.50
N PHE A 151 0.89 -13.44 -1.03
CA PHE A 151 2.29 -13.21 -1.41
C PHE A 151 3.13 -14.46 -1.24
N ASN A 152 2.95 -15.20 -0.13
CA ASN A 152 3.67 -16.43 0.14
C ASN A 152 3.37 -17.57 -0.85
N THR A 153 2.29 -17.50 -1.63
CA THR A 153 1.98 -18.47 -2.69
C THR A 153 2.75 -18.22 -3.99
N CYS A 154 3.20 -16.97 -4.23
CA CYS A 154 3.78 -16.56 -5.53
C CYS A 154 5.07 -15.73 -5.41
N LYS A 155 5.75 -15.76 -4.25
CA LYS A 155 6.91 -14.93 -3.87
C LYS A 155 7.77 -14.40 -5.02
N ASP A 156 8.37 -15.33 -5.81
CA ASP A 156 9.33 -14.98 -6.85
C ASP A 156 8.68 -14.39 -8.11
N THR A 157 7.37 -14.47 -8.21
CA THR A 157 6.58 -13.99 -9.35
C THR A 157 5.59 -12.90 -8.97
N PHE A 158 5.56 -12.47 -7.71
CA PHE A 158 4.65 -11.43 -7.25
C PHE A 158 4.81 -10.15 -8.09
N GLY A 159 3.69 -9.59 -8.56
CA GLY A 159 3.68 -8.39 -9.39
C GLY A 159 4.09 -8.58 -10.85
N THR A 160 4.18 -9.82 -11.36
CA THR A 160 4.59 -10.08 -12.74
C THR A 160 3.45 -10.46 -13.69
N SER A 161 2.29 -10.78 -13.17
CA SER A 161 1.08 -11.13 -13.95
C SER A 161 -0.19 -10.88 -13.13
N PRO A 162 -1.39 -10.87 -13.76
CA PRO A 162 -2.65 -10.74 -13.06
C PRO A 162 -2.84 -11.81 -11.96
N ASP A 163 -2.42 -13.05 -12.21
CA ASP A 163 -2.55 -14.16 -11.26
C ASP A 163 -1.62 -14.05 -10.04
N THR A 164 -0.69 -13.08 -10.05
CA THR A 164 0.31 -12.88 -8.99
C THR A 164 0.11 -11.57 -8.23
N VAL A 165 -1.05 -10.94 -8.37
CA VAL A 165 -1.48 -9.76 -7.60
C VAL A 165 -2.90 -9.95 -7.08
N LEU A 166 -3.24 -9.28 -5.97
CA LEU A 166 -4.62 -9.13 -5.52
C LEU A 166 -5.00 -7.65 -5.60
N SER A 167 -6.26 -7.41 -5.91
CA SER A 167 -6.84 -6.07 -5.92
C SER A 167 -7.67 -5.84 -4.66
N ASN A 168 -7.60 -4.65 -4.10
CA ASN A 168 -8.52 -4.15 -3.08
C ASN A 168 -9.12 -2.79 -3.47
N GLY A 169 -8.71 -2.26 -4.62
CA GLY A 169 -9.15 -0.99 -5.20
C GLY A 169 -10.37 -1.14 -6.11
N ALA A 170 -10.66 -0.06 -6.85
CA ALA A 170 -11.84 0.06 -7.70
C ALA A 170 -11.88 -0.94 -8.87
N PHE A 171 -10.72 -1.43 -9.31
CA PHE A 171 -10.61 -2.36 -10.43
C PHE A 171 -9.81 -3.60 -10.05
N ILE A 172 -9.95 -4.65 -10.85
CA ILE A 172 -9.21 -5.91 -10.77
C ILE A 172 -8.37 -6.02 -12.04
N MET A 173 -7.08 -6.28 -11.90
CA MET A 173 -6.19 -6.55 -13.03
C MET A 173 -6.58 -7.87 -13.70
N THR A 174 -6.92 -7.84 -14.98
CA THR A 174 -7.38 -9.01 -15.73
C THR A 174 -6.45 -9.41 -16.89
N ASP A 175 -5.71 -8.47 -17.47
CA ASP A 175 -4.66 -8.75 -18.45
C ASP A 175 -3.46 -7.83 -18.26
N TYR A 176 -2.30 -8.43 -18.12
CA TYR A 176 -1.00 -7.77 -18.06
C TYR A 176 0.11 -8.77 -18.35
N GLN A 177 1.11 -8.33 -19.12
CA GLN A 177 2.37 -9.04 -19.29
C GLN A 177 3.52 -8.02 -19.19
N PRO A 178 4.66 -8.39 -18.60
CA PRO A 178 5.83 -7.51 -18.55
C PRO A 178 6.21 -6.99 -19.93
N ALA A 179 6.48 -5.69 -20.02
CA ALA A 179 6.79 -4.96 -21.27
C ALA A 179 5.65 -4.90 -22.30
N ALA A 180 4.41 -5.30 -21.95
CA ALA A 180 3.26 -5.06 -22.80
C ALA A 180 2.97 -3.57 -22.94
N THR A 181 2.37 -3.20 -24.07
CA THR A 181 1.92 -1.83 -24.37
C THR A 181 0.47 -1.57 -23.96
N ALA A 182 -0.23 -2.61 -23.53
CA ALA A 182 -1.61 -2.58 -23.08
C ALA A 182 -1.78 -3.49 -21.85
N PHE A 183 -2.76 -3.16 -21.03
CA PHE A 183 -3.25 -3.95 -19.90
C PHE A 183 -4.76 -3.75 -19.81
N GLU A 184 -5.45 -4.63 -19.12
CA GLU A 184 -6.89 -4.53 -18.91
C GLU A 184 -7.21 -4.69 -17.43
N LEU A 185 -8.12 -3.83 -16.96
CA LEU A 185 -8.72 -3.92 -15.63
C LEU A 185 -10.25 -3.95 -15.78
N THR A 186 -10.90 -4.75 -14.94
CA THR A 186 -12.35 -4.79 -14.84
C THR A 186 -12.80 -4.23 -13.50
N LYS A 187 -14.01 -3.67 -13.46
CA LYS A 187 -14.59 -3.12 -12.22
C LYS A 187 -14.62 -4.19 -11.13
N ASN A 188 -14.18 -3.82 -9.93
CA ASN A 188 -14.25 -4.65 -8.75
C ASN A 188 -15.63 -4.53 -8.09
N PRO A 189 -16.49 -5.57 -8.14
CA PRO A 189 -17.83 -5.51 -7.56
C PRO A 189 -17.82 -5.49 -6.03
N ASP A 190 -16.73 -5.96 -5.40
CA ASP A 190 -16.56 -6.03 -3.94
C ASP A 190 -15.82 -4.81 -3.37
N TYR A 191 -15.49 -3.82 -4.22
CA TYR A 191 -14.91 -2.56 -3.77
C TYR A 191 -15.87 -1.82 -2.84
N TYR A 192 -15.37 -1.29 -1.72
CA TYR A 192 -16.22 -0.64 -0.70
C TYR A 192 -17.03 0.55 -1.26
N ASP A 193 -16.57 1.18 -2.32
CA ASP A 193 -17.24 2.31 -2.99
C ASP A 193 -17.65 1.98 -4.45
N ALA A 194 -17.89 0.71 -4.76
CA ALA A 194 -18.25 0.24 -6.11
C ALA A 194 -19.46 0.96 -6.72
N ALA A 195 -20.40 1.43 -5.89
CA ALA A 195 -21.59 2.15 -6.34
C ALA A 195 -21.25 3.48 -7.04
N ASN A 196 -20.13 4.11 -6.69
CA ASN A 196 -19.70 5.39 -7.24
C ASN A 196 -18.72 5.24 -8.42
N ILE A 197 -18.28 4.03 -8.74
CA ILE A 197 -17.42 3.76 -9.88
C ILE A 197 -18.30 3.65 -11.15
N ALA A 198 -18.16 4.61 -12.06
CA ALA A 198 -18.99 4.70 -13.26
C ALA A 198 -18.50 3.81 -14.43
N LEU A 199 -17.20 3.48 -14.46
CA LEU A 199 -16.58 2.69 -15.51
C LEU A 199 -16.68 1.18 -15.20
N ASP A 200 -16.90 0.37 -16.23
CA ASP A 200 -16.92 -1.09 -16.12
C ASP A 200 -15.50 -1.69 -16.23
N GLY A 201 -14.52 -0.91 -16.66
CA GLY A 201 -13.12 -1.31 -16.80
C GLY A 201 -12.24 -0.20 -17.38
N LEU A 202 -10.97 -0.45 -17.43
CA LEU A 202 -9.93 0.41 -17.98
C LEU A 202 -9.10 -0.33 -19.02
#